data_b3d18ba64b656017e969d5a8db404930
#
_entry.id   b3d18ba64b656017e969d5a8db404930
#
_cell.length_a   1.000
_cell.length_b   1.000
_cell.length_c   1.000
_cell.angle_alpha   90.00
_cell.angle_beta   90.00
_cell.angle_gamma   90.00
#
_symmetry.space_group_name_H-M   'P 1'
#
loop_
_entity.id
_entity.type
_entity.pdbx_description
1 polymer ?
#
loop_
_entity_poly.entity_id
_entity_poly.type
_entity_poly.pdbx_seq_one_letter_code
_entity_poly.pdbx_strand_id
1 'polypeptide(L)'
;MAEPRGAVRIVQVLLTITAFEFFGPILRDYSPSHAFNPTWVGHARVHLVWLLGFMFLSGLANLYLIWFRRPRDVRNLWLSVLWQGCNLGGFWIAYALAPSYEGQITVPGIHTHILGYDENVFVFSVLTVTLIAAQLVLRAATRNGGFDAIR
;
A
#
# COMPACT_ATOMS: atom_id res chain seq x y z
N MET A 1 -9.72 0.72 28.28
CA MET A 1 -10.17 1.04 26.90
C MET A 1 -9.39 2.27 26.45
N ALA A 2 -8.78 2.25 25.27
CA ALA A 2 -8.06 3.43 24.74
C ALA A 2 -9.06 4.57 24.52
N GLU A 3 -8.68 5.80 24.88
CA GLU A 3 -9.49 6.97 24.59
C GLU A 3 -9.82 7.05 23.08
N PRO A 4 -11.00 7.52 22.67
CA PRO A 4 -11.42 7.61 21.27
C PRO A 4 -10.39 8.29 20.36
N ARG A 5 -9.72 9.34 20.84
CA ARG A 5 -8.64 10.05 20.13
C ARG A 5 -7.40 9.18 19.92
N GLY A 6 -7.07 8.30 20.87
CA GLY A 6 -5.95 7.37 20.78
C GLY A 6 -6.14 6.34 19.68
N ALA A 7 -7.34 5.75 19.59
CA ALA A 7 -7.65 4.77 18.55
C ALA A 7 -7.55 5.35 17.14
N VAL A 8 -8.08 6.57 16.94
CA VAL A 8 -7.94 7.27 15.64
C VAL A 8 -6.49 7.50 15.26
N ARG A 9 -5.67 7.91 16.23
CA ARG A 9 -4.24 8.15 16.00
C ARG A 9 -3.52 6.87 15.62
N ILE A 10 -3.84 5.74 16.28
CA ILE A 10 -3.29 4.42 15.92
C ILE A 10 -3.66 4.07 14.47
N VAL A 11 -4.91 4.24 14.08
CA VAL A 11 -5.34 3.99 12.69
C VAL A 11 -4.58 4.87 11.70
N GLN A 12 -4.43 6.16 11.99
CA GLN A 12 -3.68 7.08 11.13
C GLN A 12 -2.22 6.63 10.96
N VAL A 13 -1.56 6.20 12.04
CA VAL A 13 -0.19 5.71 11.99
C VAL A 13 -0.10 4.42 11.17
N LEU A 14 -0.98 3.44 11.42
CA LEU A 14 -0.99 2.18 10.68
C LEU A 14 -1.24 2.40 9.20
N LEU A 15 -2.21 3.25 8.82
CA LEU A 15 -2.48 3.60 7.43
C LEU A 15 -1.32 4.36 6.78
N THR A 16 -0.59 5.17 7.55
CA THR A 16 0.62 5.84 7.03
C THR A 16 1.72 4.84 6.74
N ILE A 17 1.93 3.86 7.64
CA ILE A 17 2.88 2.78 7.41
C ILE A 17 2.50 1.99 6.15
N THR A 18 1.23 1.62 6.01
CA THR A 18 0.76 0.87 4.84
C THR A 18 0.90 1.69 3.56
N ALA A 19 0.70 3.02 3.60
CA ALA A 19 0.84 3.89 2.43
C ALA A 19 2.26 3.89 1.82
N PHE A 20 3.27 3.35 2.51
CA PHE A 20 4.60 3.11 1.92
C PHE A 20 4.56 2.12 0.75
N GLU A 21 3.50 1.30 0.62
CA GLU A 21 3.25 0.47 -0.57
C GLU A 21 3.28 1.26 -1.89
N PHE A 22 2.89 2.54 -1.83
CA PHE A 22 2.84 3.42 -3.00
C PHE A 22 4.19 4.06 -3.33
N PHE A 23 5.10 4.19 -2.37
CA PHE A 23 6.39 4.87 -2.55
C PHE A 23 7.54 3.89 -2.75
N GLY A 24 7.47 2.70 -2.15
CA GLY A 24 8.51 1.67 -2.25
C GLY A 24 8.84 1.28 -3.69
N PRO A 25 7.86 0.92 -4.53
CA PRO A 25 8.08 0.56 -5.92
C PRO A 25 8.75 1.67 -6.75
N ILE A 26 8.45 2.95 -6.46
CA ILE A 26 9.09 4.05 -7.18
C ILE A 26 10.60 4.06 -6.95
N LEU A 27 11.02 3.86 -5.70
CA LEU A 27 12.44 3.83 -5.34
C LEU A 27 13.14 2.59 -5.89
N ARG A 28 12.41 1.47 -6.05
CA ARG A 28 12.95 0.19 -6.49
C ARG A 28 12.95 0.04 -8.01
N ASP A 29 11.85 0.41 -8.66
CA ASP A 29 11.58 0.06 -10.04
C ASP A 29 11.90 1.18 -11.04
N TYR A 30 12.08 2.42 -10.59
CA TYR A 30 12.62 3.49 -11.42
C TYR A 30 14.15 3.36 -11.53
N SER A 31 14.59 2.24 -12.08
CA SER A 31 15.98 1.75 -12.03
C SER A 31 16.37 1.00 -13.30
N PRO A 32 17.68 0.72 -13.51
CA PRO A 32 18.16 -0.07 -14.65
C PRO A 32 17.60 -1.48 -14.72
N SER A 33 17.17 -2.06 -13.61
CA SER A 33 16.58 -3.41 -13.60
C SER A 33 15.14 -3.45 -14.12
N HIS A 34 14.43 -2.30 -14.14
CA HIS A 34 13.03 -2.19 -14.51
C HIS A 34 12.78 -1.09 -15.55
N ALA A 35 12.55 0.16 -15.11
CA ALA A 35 12.17 1.26 -16.02
C ALA A 35 13.19 1.52 -17.15
N PHE A 36 14.47 1.31 -16.88
CA PHE A 36 15.55 1.50 -17.85
C PHE A 36 16.14 0.17 -18.36
N ASN A 37 15.46 -0.96 -18.14
CA ASN A 37 15.92 -2.26 -18.58
C ASN A 37 15.89 -2.34 -20.12
N PRO A 38 17.06 -2.51 -20.78
CA PRO A 38 17.14 -2.51 -22.24
C PRO A 38 16.49 -3.73 -22.89
N THR A 39 16.28 -4.81 -22.13
CA THR A 39 15.62 -6.04 -22.64
C THR A 39 14.10 -5.93 -22.67
N TRP A 40 13.52 -4.95 -21.97
CA TRP A 40 12.09 -4.72 -22.00
C TRP A 40 11.70 -3.92 -23.25
N VAL A 41 10.61 -4.31 -23.88
CA VAL A 41 10.03 -3.52 -24.98
C VAL A 41 9.65 -2.13 -24.49
N GLY A 42 9.84 -1.11 -25.33
CA GLY A 42 9.61 0.29 -24.93
C GLY A 42 8.19 0.54 -24.41
N HIS A 43 7.19 -0.14 -24.98
CA HIS A 43 5.80 -0.02 -24.53
C HIS A 43 5.57 -0.54 -23.09
N ALA A 44 6.20 -1.66 -22.71
CA ALA A 44 6.13 -2.16 -21.33
C ALA A 44 6.76 -1.17 -20.33
N ARG A 45 7.85 -0.51 -20.70
CA ARG A 45 8.48 0.54 -19.88
C ARG A 45 7.55 1.73 -19.67
N VAL A 46 6.78 2.14 -20.68
CA VAL A 46 5.78 3.22 -20.54
C VAL A 46 4.69 2.82 -19.52
N HIS A 47 4.19 1.58 -19.59
CA HIS A 47 3.19 1.10 -18.62
C HIS A 47 3.73 1.07 -17.20
N LEU A 48 4.98 0.63 -17.02
CA LEU A 48 5.61 0.65 -15.71
C LEU A 48 5.73 2.10 -15.17
N VAL A 49 6.29 3.02 -15.94
CA VAL A 49 6.48 4.41 -15.50
C VAL A 49 5.14 5.09 -15.22
N TRP A 50 4.11 4.80 -16.02
CA TRP A 50 2.75 5.25 -15.75
C TRP A 50 2.21 4.70 -14.42
N LEU A 51 2.38 3.40 -14.17
CA LEU A 51 1.98 2.78 -12.91
C LEU A 51 2.70 3.43 -11.73
N LEU A 52 4.02 3.64 -11.82
CA LEU A 52 4.81 4.30 -10.77
C LEU A 52 4.31 5.73 -10.50
N GLY A 53 3.97 6.48 -11.54
CA GLY A 53 3.36 7.82 -11.43
C GLY A 53 2.00 7.77 -10.74
N PHE A 54 1.14 6.82 -11.12
CA PHE A 54 -0.16 6.60 -10.46
C PHE A 54 0.02 6.23 -8.99
N MET A 55 0.97 5.36 -8.66
CA MET A 55 1.27 4.99 -7.28
C MET A 55 1.74 6.20 -6.47
N PHE A 56 2.66 7.01 -6.99
CA PHE A 56 3.11 8.23 -6.32
C PHE A 56 1.96 9.16 -5.96
N LEU A 57 1.11 9.48 -6.93
CA LEU A 57 -0.05 10.34 -6.72
C LEU A 57 -1.06 9.71 -5.75
N SER A 58 -1.23 8.38 -5.81
CA SER A 58 -2.07 7.63 -4.86
C SER A 58 -1.55 7.71 -3.43
N GLY A 59 -0.22 7.61 -3.24
CA GLY A 59 0.42 7.79 -1.95
C GLY A 59 0.17 9.18 -1.36
N LEU A 60 0.36 10.23 -2.17
CA LEU A 60 0.06 11.62 -1.76
C LEU A 60 -1.42 11.80 -1.41
N ALA A 61 -2.33 11.26 -2.23
CA ALA A 61 -3.77 11.32 -1.98
C ALA A 61 -4.15 10.60 -0.67
N ASN A 62 -3.55 9.43 -0.39
CA ASN A 62 -3.77 8.71 0.86
C ASN A 62 -3.25 9.51 2.07
N LEU A 63 -2.04 10.07 2.02
CA LEU A 63 -1.53 10.92 3.10
C LEU A 63 -2.42 12.15 3.33
N TYR A 64 -2.95 12.76 2.25
CA TYR A 64 -3.91 13.84 2.36
C TYR A 64 -5.19 13.41 3.06
N LEU A 65 -5.78 12.26 2.70
CA LEU A 65 -6.98 11.72 3.34
C LEU A 65 -6.76 11.42 4.84
N ILE A 66 -5.61 10.87 5.19
CA ILE A 66 -5.28 10.48 6.57
C ILE A 66 -5.06 11.69 7.46
N TRP A 67 -4.35 12.73 6.98
CA TRP A 67 -3.82 13.79 7.83
C TRP A 67 -4.42 15.18 7.60
N PHE A 68 -4.74 15.53 6.36
CA PHE A 68 -4.99 16.91 5.98
C PHE A 68 -6.44 17.21 5.61
N ARG A 69 -7.18 16.23 5.05
CA ARG A 69 -8.56 16.45 4.62
C ARG A 69 -9.45 16.88 5.76
N ARG A 70 -10.21 17.96 5.52
CA ARG A 70 -11.23 18.52 6.44
C ARG A 70 -12.62 18.41 5.82
N PRO A 71 -13.72 18.22 6.59
CA PRO A 71 -13.70 17.87 8.01
C PRO A 71 -13.03 16.51 8.25
N ARG A 72 -12.52 16.31 9.47
CA ARG A 72 -11.97 15.00 9.86
C ARG A 72 -13.11 14.02 10.02
N ASP A 73 -13.36 13.22 8.99
CA ASP A 73 -14.43 12.23 8.94
C ASP A 73 -13.82 10.82 8.87
N VAL A 74 -14.43 9.90 9.58
CA VAL A 74 -14.10 8.46 9.51
C VAL A 74 -14.14 7.92 8.08
N ARG A 75 -14.99 8.48 7.23
CA ARG A 75 -15.10 8.10 5.81
C ARG A 75 -13.79 8.31 5.05
N ASN A 76 -13.00 9.31 5.43
CA ASN A 76 -11.69 9.55 4.81
C ASN A 76 -10.72 8.38 5.10
N LEU A 77 -10.76 7.85 6.33
CA LEU A 77 -9.93 6.70 6.72
C LEU A 77 -10.41 5.41 6.05
N TRP A 78 -11.73 5.22 5.94
CA TRP A 78 -12.28 4.09 5.19
C TRP A 78 -11.95 4.15 3.70
N LEU A 79 -11.97 5.33 3.09
CA LEU A 79 -11.56 5.52 1.70
C LEU A 79 -10.07 5.19 1.52
N SER A 80 -9.23 5.59 2.48
CA SER A 80 -7.82 5.23 2.49
C SER A 80 -7.61 3.70 2.62
N VAL A 81 -8.35 3.04 3.53
CA VAL A 81 -8.32 1.56 3.66
C VAL A 81 -8.70 0.88 2.35
N LEU A 82 -9.77 1.34 1.70
CA LEU A 82 -10.21 0.77 0.43
C LEU A 82 -9.15 0.95 -0.66
N TRP A 83 -8.60 2.15 -0.79
CA TRP A 83 -7.61 2.46 -1.82
C TRP A 83 -6.33 1.65 -1.65
N GLN A 84 -5.79 1.58 -0.44
CA GLN A 84 -4.64 0.75 -0.11
C GLN A 84 -4.94 -0.74 -0.32
N GLY A 85 -6.14 -1.19 0.09
CA GLY A 85 -6.59 -2.56 -0.14
C GLY A 85 -6.70 -2.93 -1.63
N CYS A 86 -7.06 -2.00 -2.50
CA CYS A 86 -7.05 -2.23 -3.95
C CYS A 86 -5.63 -2.43 -4.48
N ASN A 87 -4.66 -1.66 -4.01
CA ASN A 87 -3.27 -1.80 -4.47
C ASN A 87 -2.64 -3.10 -3.95
N LEU A 88 -2.75 -3.40 -2.66
CA LEU A 88 -2.27 -4.67 -2.09
C LEU A 88 -2.97 -5.88 -2.73
N GLY A 89 -4.29 -5.78 -2.94
CA GLY A 89 -5.06 -6.80 -3.64
C GLY A 89 -4.57 -7.02 -5.07
N GLY A 90 -4.20 -5.95 -5.78
CA GLY A 90 -3.60 -6.01 -7.10
C GLY A 90 -2.30 -6.80 -7.13
N PHE A 91 -1.41 -6.59 -6.13
CA PHE A 91 -0.19 -7.38 -5.99
C PHE A 91 -0.50 -8.87 -5.80
N TRP A 92 -1.43 -9.21 -4.90
CA TRP A 92 -1.77 -10.62 -4.64
C TRP A 92 -2.47 -11.29 -5.83
N ILE A 93 -3.26 -10.53 -6.60
CA ILE A 93 -3.84 -11.02 -7.87
C ILE A 93 -2.72 -11.31 -8.87
N ALA A 94 -1.78 -10.38 -9.03
CA ALA A 94 -0.64 -10.57 -9.93
C ALA A 94 0.21 -11.77 -9.50
N TYR A 95 0.47 -11.92 -8.20
CA TYR A 95 1.19 -13.07 -7.63
C TYR A 95 0.48 -14.40 -7.95
N ALA A 96 -0.82 -14.47 -7.69
CA ALA A 96 -1.62 -15.69 -7.92
C ALA A 96 -1.73 -16.05 -9.41
N LEU A 97 -1.77 -15.04 -10.28
CA LEU A 97 -1.89 -15.24 -11.73
C LEU A 97 -0.54 -15.33 -12.46
N ALA A 98 0.58 -15.15 -11.77
CA ALA A 98 1.91 -15.13 -12.38
C ALA A 98 2.17 -16.29 -13.36
N PRO A 99 1.79 -17.56 -13.06
CA PRO A 99 1.98 -18.65 -14.00
C PRO A 99 1.22 -18.48 -15.34
N SER A 100 0.11 -17.75 -15.35
CA SER A 100 -0.75 -17.59 -16.54
C SER A 100 -0.15 -16.65 -17.60
N TYR A 101 0.77 -15.79 -17.20
CA TYR A 101 1.45 -14.83 -18.09
C TYR A 101 3.00 -14.94 -18.00
N GLU A 102 3.50 -16.10 -17.51
CA GLU A 102 4.93 -16.37 -17.34
C GLU A 102 5.66 -15.34 -16.45
N GLY A 103 4.91 -14.75 -15.49
CA GLY A 103 5.44 -13.74 -14.58
C GLY A 103 6.41 -14.36 -13.57
N GLN A 104 7.48 -13.62 -13.28
CA GLN A 104 8.47 -13.99 -12.28
C GLN A 104 8.41 -13.01 -11.11
N ILE A 105 8.11 -13.51 -9.93
CA ILE A 105 8.10 -12.70 -8.70
C ILE A 105 9.52 -12.52 -8.18
N THR A 106 10.34 -13.59 -8.24
CA THR A 106 11.73 -13.56 -7.83
C THR A 106 12.63 -13.57 -9.06
N VAL A 107 13.45 -12.54 -9.20
CA VAL A 107 14.46 -12.47 -10.26
C VAL A 107 15.84 -12.66 -9.63
N PRO A 108 16.56 -13.76 -9.94
CA PRO A 108 17.90 -14.02 -9.41
C PRO A 108 18.87 -12.86 -9.70
N GLY A 109 19.64 -12.45 -8.68
CA GLY A 109 20.59 -11.35 -8.78
C GLY A 109 19.99 -9.95 -8.66
N ILE A 110 18.66 -9.80 -8.65
CA ILE A 110 17.95 -8.52 -8.46
C ILE A 110 17.25 -8.47 -7.10
N HIS A 111 16.52 -9.54 -6.75
CA HIS A 111 15.76 -9.60 -5.51
C HIS A 111 16.56 -10.25 -4.38
N THR A 112 16.36 -9.71 -3.18
CA THR A 112 16.88 -10.27 -1.93
C THR A 112 15.84 -11.15 -1.24
N HIS A 113 16.29 -11.97 -0.29
CA HIS A 113 15.40 -12.79 0.53
C HIS A 113 15.43 -12.29 1.98
N ILE A 114 14.25 -12.12 2.55
CA ILE A 114 14.04 -11.72 3.94
C ILE A 114 13.36 -12.90 4.65
N LEU A 115 14.01 -13.47 5.65
CA LEU A 115 13.53 -14.67 6.36
C LEU A 115 13.19 -15.85 5.43
N GLY A 116 13.92 -15.98 4.31
CA GLY A 116 13.71 -17.06 3.33
C GLY A 116 12.61 -16.80 2.28
N TYR A 117 11.92 -15.67 2.36
CA TYR A 117 10.92 -15.24 1.38
C TYR A 117 11.49 -14.17 0.44
N ASP A 118 11.01 -14.12 -0.79
CA ASP A 118 11.28 -12.99 -1.69
C ASP A 118 10.90 -11.66 -1.01
N GLU A 119 11.73 -10.63 -1.20
CA GLU A 119 11.55 -9.34 -0.53
C GLU A 119 10.17 -8.72 -0.78
N ASN A 120 9.61 -8.85 -2.00
CA ASN A 120 8.29 -8.32 -2.33
C ASN A 120 7.20 -9.09 -1.58
N VAL A 121 7.27 -10.43 -1.58
CA VAL A 121 6.31 -11.28 -0.85
C VAL A 121 6.34 -10.96 0.64
N PHE A 122 7.52 -10.80 1.22
CA PHE A 122 7.67 -10.45 2.63
C PHE A 122 7.08 -9.07 2.94
N VAL A 123 7.48 -8.04 2.19
CA VAL A 123 7.03 -6.67 2.42
C VAL A 123 5.53 -6.52 2.23
N PHE A 124 4.98 -7.04 1.12
CA PHE A 124 3.52 -6.97 0.87
C PHE A 124 2.71 -7.79 1.87
N SER A 125 3.25 -8.90 2.42
CA SER A 125 2.61 -9.62 3.54
C SER A 125 2.52 -8.76 4.79
N VAL A 126 3.62 -8.11 5.19
CA VAL A 126 3.65 -7.22 6.36
C VAL A 126 2.68 -6.05 6.19
N LEU A 127 2.66 -5.42 5.02
CA LEU A 127 1.75 -4.31 4.72
C LEU A 127 0.27 -4.77 4.74
N THR A 128 -0.02 -5.96 4.20
CA THR A 128 -1.37 -6.54 4.22
C THR A 128 -1.84 -6.78 5.67
N VAL A 129 -1.01 -7.38 6.52
CA VAL A 129 -1.33 -7.59 7.94
C VAL A 129 -1.52 -6.26 8.66
N THR A 130 -0.69 -5.26 8.36
CA THR A 130 -0.79 -3.91 8.94
C THR A 130 -2.10 -3.23 8.53
N LEU A 131 -2.52 -3.34 7.26
CA LEU A 131 -3.80 -2.80 6.78
C LEU A 131 -5.00 -3.49 7.45
N ILE A 132 -4.95 -4.81 7.61
CA ILE A 132 -5.99 -5.56 8.34
C ILE A 132 -6.07 -5.07 9.78
N ALA A 133 -4.94 -4.90 10.47
CA ALA A 133 -4.90 -4.36 11.82
C ALA A 133 -5.52 -2.95 11.90
N ALA A 134 -5.15 -2.06 10.96
CA ALA A 134 -5.74 -0.73 10.87
C ALA A 134 -7.27 -0.79 10.69
N GLN A 135 -7.76 -1.67 9.81
CA GLN A 135 -9.19 -1.88 9.57
C GLN A 135 -9.93 -2.38 10.82
N LEU A 136 -9.35 -3.33 11.56
CA LEU A 136 -9.95 -3.86 12.78
C LEU A 136 -10.04 -2.79 13.87
N VAL A 137 -8.97 -2.02 14.08
CA VAL A 137 -8.98 -0.89 15.03
C VAL A 137 -10.00 0.17 14.61
N LEU A 138 -10.07 0.49 13.32
CA LEU A 138 -11.03 1.46 12.78
C LEU A 138 -12.48 0.99 13.01
N ARG A 139 -12.78 -0.28 12.74
CA ARG A 139 -14.10 -0.87 13.02
C ARG A 139 -14.47 -0.82 14.50
N ALA A 140 -13.55 -1.17 15.38
CA ALA A 140 -13.79 -1.10 16.82
C ALA A 140 -14.04 0.34 17.29
N ALA A 141 -13.23 1.30 16.80
CA ALA A 141 -13.39 2.71 17.14
C ALA A 141 -14.73 3.30 16.66
N THR A 142 -15.20 2.91 15.45
CA THR A 142 -16.49 3.37 14.91
C THR A 142 -17.68 2.79 15.67
N ARG A 143 -17.61 1.52 16.07
CA ARG A 143 -18.69 0.88 16.86
C ARG A 143 -18.87 1.50 18.23
N ASN A 144 -17.81 2.01 18.83
CA ASN A 144 -17.79 2.58 20.18
C ASN A 144 -18.06 4.10 20.21
N GLY A 145 -18.56 4.69 19.11
CA GLY A 145 -18.87 6.13 19.03
C GLY A 145 -17.63 7.04 19.07
N GLY A 146 -16.42 6.47 18.91
CA GLY A 146 -15.16 7.19 19.09
C GLY A 146 -14.89 8.31 18.08
N PHE A 147 -15.70 8.43 17.03
CA PHE A 147 -15.57 9.47 16.01
C PHE A 147 -16.49 10.69 16.21
N ASP A 148 -17.55 10.58 17.01
CA ASP A 148 -18.42 11.72 17.31
C ASP A 148 -17.73 12.77 18.19
N ALA A 149 -16.67 12.40 18.89
CA ALA A 149 -15.86 13.26 19.73
C ALA A 149 -14.77 14.07 18.97
N ILE A 150 -14.69 13.96 17.61
CA ILE A 150 -13.64 14.57 16.79
C ILE A 150 -14.19 15.68 15.87
N ARG A 151 -15.51 15.91 15.91
CA ARG A 151 -16.18 17.04 15.25
C ARG A 151 -15.84 18.38 15.88
#